data_68811d40b394fc06edeb262127fca8b6
#
_entry.id   68811d40b394fc06edeb262127fca8b6
#
_cell.length_a   1.000
_cell.length_b   1.000
_cell.length_c   1.000
_cell.angle_alpha   90.00
_cell.angle_beta   90.00
_cell.angle_gamma   90.00
#
_symmetry.space_group_name_H-M   'P 1'
#
loop_
_entity.id
_entity.type
_entity.pdbx_description
1 polymer ?
#
loop_
_entity_poly.entity_id
_entity_poly.type
_entity_poly.pdbx_seq_one_letter_code
_entity_poly.pdbx_strand_id
1 'polypeptide(L)'
;EQMKELQTKLIELEAQSNVINMMDEFVKDPANKYNLVPVLLTAQEGEKGSALTSYNEVLLERARVIQNSSINNPLVGTLTEQADKLRGSVIETIGNAQKGMQRSIKDVKAKEQEIYSKMNNYPVAERQFVELKRRQEIIQGVYLILLQKREE
;
A
#
# COMPACT_ATOMS: atom_id res chain seq x y z
N GLU A 1 -0.53 -13.27 25.32
CA GLU A 1 -0.49 -13.82 23.97
C GLU A 1 -1.37 -13.05 22.99
N GLN A 2 -2.62 -12.66 23.36
CA GLN A 2 -3.48 -11.83 22.53
C GLN A 2 -2.84 -10.49 22.19
N MET A 3 -2.17 -9.87 23.15
CA MET A 3 -1.47 -8.61 22.94
C MET A 3 -0.36 -8.76 21.90
N LYS A 4 0.40 -9.84 21.97
CA LYS A 4 1.48 -10.10 21.02
C LYS A 4 0.96 -10.30 19.59
N GLU A 5 -0.15 -11.02 19.45
CA GLU A 5 -0.80 -11.23 18.15
C GLU A 5 -1.29 -9.92 17.57
N LEU A 6 -1.89 -9.05 18.39
CA LEU A 6 -2.36 -7.74 17.96
C LEU A 6 -1.21 -6.83 17.55
N GLN A 7 -0.11 -6.88 18.30
CA GLN A 7 1.09 -6.10 17.97
C GLN A 7 1.69 -6.55 16.64
N THR A 8 1.78 -7.85 16.40
CA THR A 8 2.27 -8.40 15.13
C THR A 8 1.35 -7.97 13.99
N LYS A 9 0.04 -8.07 14.19
CA LYS A 9 -0.94 -7.64 13.19
C LYS A 9 -0.81 -6.15 12.88
N LEU A 10 -0.62 -5.33 13.89
CA LEU A 10 -0.47 -3.88 13.73
C LEU A 10 0.78 -3.54 12.91
N ILE A 11 1.91 -4.20 13.20
CA ILE A 11 3.15 -4.01 12.44
C ILE A 11 2.92 -4.31 10.97
N GLU A 12 2.28 -5.44 10.68
CA GLU A 12 1.97 -5.88 9.34
C GLU A 12 1.07 -4.87 8.60
N LEU A 13 -0.01 -4.42 9.27
CA LEU A 13 -0.93 -3.46 8.69
C LEU A 13 -0.28 -2.10 8.43
N GLU A 14 0.55 -1.63 9.36
CA GLU A 14 1.25 -0.35 9.18
C GLU A 14 2.27 -0.42 8.04
N ALA A 15 2.96 -1.54 7.90
CA ALA A 15 3.87 -1.74 6.77
C ALA A 15 3.11 -1.74 5.43
N GLN A 16 2.00 -2.44 5.35
CA GLN A 16 1.15 -2.45 4.16
C GLN A 16 0.59 -1.06 3.85
N SER A 17 0.18 -0.33 4.89
CA SER A 17 -0.32 1.04 4.74
C SER A 17 0.74 1.96 4.14
N ASN A 18 1.98 1.85 4.58
CA ASN A 18 3.07 2.66 4.05
C ASN A 18 3.29 2.39 2.56
N VAL A 19 3.22 1.13 2.14
CA VAL A 19 3.41 0.78 0.74
C VAL A 19 2.25 1.30 -0.12
N ILE A 20 1.01 1.21 0.37
CA ILE A 20 -0.17 1.76 -0.32
C ILE A 20 -0.03 3.29 -0.46
N ASN A 21 0.44 3.97 0.58
CA ASN A 21 0.68 5.41 0.53
C ASN A 21 1.74 5.78 -0.51
N MET A 22 2.79 4.98 -0.63
CA MET A 22 3.82 5.17 -1.66
C MET A 22 3.25 5.01 -3.06
N MET A 23 2.36 4.05 -3.27
CA MET A 23 1.67 3.88 -4.55
C MET A 23 0.77 5.07 -4.86
N ASP A 24 0.06 5.57 -3.87
CA ASP A 24 -0.80 6.74 -4.03
C ASP A 24 0.00 7.95 -4.49
N GLU A 25 1.12 8.21 -3.84
CA GLU A 25 2.02 9.31 -4.22
C GLU A 25 2.55 9.12 -5.64
N PHE A 26 2.95 7.91 -5.99
CA PHE A 26 3.47 7.60 -7.33
C PHE A 26 2.43 7.89 -8.42
N VAL A 27 1.21 7.39 -8.24
CA VAL A 27 0.16 7.53 -9.26
C VAL A 27 -0.30 8.97 -9.39
N LYS A 28 -0.35 9.72 -8.29
CA LYS A 28 -0.79 11.12 -8.31
C LYS A 28 0.26 12.07 -8.87
N ASP A 29 1.52 11.67 -8.91
CA ASP A 29 2.58 12.51 -9.46
C ASP A 29 2.41 12.62 -10.98
N PRO A 30 2.25 13.84 -11.52
CA PRO A 30 2.10 14.02 -12.97
C PRO A 30 3.30 13.50 -13.77
N ALA A 31 4.48 13.50 -13.20
CA ALA A 31 5.69 12.98 -13.85
C ALA A 31 5.58 11.49 -14.15
N ASN A 32 4.75 10.76 -13.39
CA ASN A 32 4.56 9.32 -13.53
C ASN A 32 3.33 8.93 -14.34
N LYS A 33 2.69 9.89 -15.02
CA LYS A 33 1.41 9.66 -15.71
C LYS A 33 1.44 8.49 -16.68
N TYR A 34 2.55 8.29 -17.36
CA TYR A 34 2.69 7.21 -18.36
C TYR A 34 3.72 6.17 -17.93
N ASN A 35 4.14 6.18 -16.67
CA ASN A 35 5.05 5.21 -16.12
C ASN A 35 4.29 4.06 -15.47
N LEU A 36 4.81 2.84 -15.64
CA LEU A 36 4.20 1.66 -15.03
C LEU A 36 4.17 1.80 -13.51
N VAL A 37 3.00 1.51 -12.92
CA VAL A 37 2.87 1.51 -11.47
C VAL A 37 3.53 0.26 -10.92
N PRO A 38 4.43 0.41 -9.92
CA PRO A 38 5.05 -0.77 -9.30
C PRO A 38 4.00 -1.65 -8.64
N VAL A 39 4.02 -2.93 -8.98
CA VAL A 39 3.04 -3.91 -8.49
C VAL A 39 3.60 -4.61 -7.25
N LEU A 40 4.20 -3.84 -6.33
CA LEU A 40 4.82 -4.39 -5.13
C LEU A 40 3.82 -4.95 -4.12
N LEU A 41 2.54 -4.65 -4.33
CA LEU A 41 1.51 -4.90 -3.32
C LEU A 41 0.43 -5.84 -3.74
N THR A 42 0.45 -6.26 -4.96
CA THR A 42 -0.59 -7.08 -5.50
C THR A 42 -0.35 -8.55 -5.25
N ALA A 43 0.39 -8.83 -4.21
CA ALA A 43 0.39 -10.17 -3.64
C ALA A 43 -1.00 -10.52 -3.06
N GLN A 44 -1.94 -9.59 -3.09
CA GLN A 44 -3.31 -9.92 -2.74
C GLN A 44 -3.97 -10.62 -3.92
N GLU A 45 -4.08 -11.91 -3.78
CA GLU A 45 -4.84 -12.75 -4.68
C GLU A 45 -6.26 -12.19 -4.81
N GLY A 46 -6.69 -11.91 -6.00
CA GLY A 46 -8.03 -11.38 -6.25
C GLY A 46 -8.06 -10.13 -7.11
N GLU A 47 -6.91 -9.53 -7.36
CA GLU A 47 -6.82 -8.34 -8.19
C GLU A 47 -6.42 -8.62 -9.62
N LYS A 48 -6.45 -9.89 -10.04
CA LYS A 48 -6.31 -10.22 -11.44
C LYS A 48 -7.48 -9.60 -12.19
N GLY A 49 -7.18 -8.63 -13.04
CA GLY A 49 -8.21 -7.87 -13.74
C GLY A 49 -8.54 -6.53 -13.08
N SER A 50 -7.78 -6.12 -12.06
CA SER A 50 -7.96 -4.83 -11.42
C SER A 50 -7.66 -3.68 -12.36
N ALA A 51 -8.14 -2.48 -12.02
CA ALA A 51 -7.85 -1.26 -12.76
C ALA A 51 -6.34 -1.04 -12.91
N LEU A 52 -5.57 -1.43 -11.89
CA LEU A 52 -4.12 -1.29 -11.91
C LEU A 52 -3.48 -2.15 -13.01
N THR A 53 -3.88 -3.41 -13.11
CA THR A 53 -3.38 -4.32 -14.14
C THR A 53 -3.75 -3.80 -15.53
N SER A 54 -5.00 -3.39 -15.72
CA SER A 54 -5.48 -2.84 -16.98
C SER A 54 -4.74 -1.57 -17.37
N TYR A 55 -4.51 -0.69 -16.39
CA TYR A 55 -3.75 0.54 -16.60
C TYR A 55 -2.32 0.25 -17.08
N ASN A 56 -1.63 -0.65 -16.41
CA ASN A 56 -0.26 -1.04 -16.79
C ASN A 56 -0.23 -1.68 -18.18
N GLU A 57 -1.20 -2.52 -18.53
CA GLU A 57 -1.30 -3.13 -19.85
C GLU A 57 -1.45 -2.06 -20.95
N VAL A 58 -2.31 -1.08 -20.74
CA VAL A 58 -2.51 0.02 -21.69
C VAL A 58 -1.24 0.85 -21.85
N LEU A 59 -0.53 1.11 -20.76
CA LEU A 59 0.74 1.86 -20.80
C LEU A 59 1.82 1.10 -21.57
N LEU A 60 1.90 -0.24 -21.39
CA LEU A 60 2.83 -1.07 -22.15
C LEU A 60 2.51 -1.06 -23.63
N GLU A 61 1.25 -1.20 -23.99
CA GLU A 61 0.81 -1.17 -25.38
C GLU A 61 1.10 0.19 -26.02
N ARG A 62 0.83 1.28 -25.28
CA ARG A 62 1.12 2.63 -25.73
C ARG A 62 2.62 2.81 -26.02
N ALA A 63 3.45 2.37 -25.10
CA ALA A 63 4.90 2.45 -25.26
C ALA A 63 5.38 1.65 -26.47
N ARG A 64 4.81 0.47 -26.69
CA ARG A 64 5.14 -0.35 -27.84
C ARG A 64 4.76 0.31 -29.16
N VAL A 65 3.59 0.91 -29.25
CA VAL A 65 3.15 1.61 -30.46
C VAL A 65 4.04 2.81 -30.74
N ILE A 66 4.42 3.57 -29.73
CA ILE A 66 5.33 4.72 -29.90
C ILE A 66 6.70 4.23 -30.40
N GLN A 67 7.21 3.14 -29.84
CA GLN A 67 8.52 2.61 -30.21
C GLN A 67 8.54 2.07 -31.64
N ASN A 68 7.49 1.37 -32.05
CA ASN A 68 7.43 0.72 -33.36
C ASN A 68 6.92 1.64 -34.49
N SER A 69 6.32 2.76 -34.14
CA SER A 69 5.73 3.70 -35.10
C SER A 69 6.15 5.12 -34.75
N SER A 70 5.22 5.89 -34.17
CA SER A 70 5.46 7.29 -33.84
C SER A 70 4.46 7.70 -32.77
N ILE A 71 4.82 8.73 -32.00
CA ILE A 71 3.90 9.35 -31.04
C ILE A 71 2.68 9.95 -31.76
N ASN A 72 2.82 10.22 -33.05
CA ASN A 72 1.73 10.81 -33.86
C ASN A 72 0.75 9.78 -34.41
N ASN A 73 0.99 8.48 -34.15
CA ASN A 73 0.06 7.45 -34.58
C ASN A 73 -1.28 7.66 -33.85
N PRO A 74 -2.42 7.67 -34.59
CA PRO A 74 -3.73 7.85 -33.99
C PRO A 74 -4.06 6.86 -32.88
N LEU A 75 -3.50 5.66 -32.93
CA LEU A 75 -3.70 4.66 -31.88
C LEU A 75 -3.12 5.13 -30.54
N VAL A 76 -2.04 5.91 -30.56
CA VAL A 76 -1.46 6.48 -29.33
C VAL A 76 -2.47 7.38 -28.63
N GLY A 77 -3.21 8.20 -29.38
CA GLY A 77 -4.27 9.04 -28.83
C GLY A 77 -5.36 8.23 -28.14
N THR A 78 -5.80 7.15 -28.78
CA THR A 78 -6.81 6.24 -28.21
C THR A 78 -6.30 5.60 -26.92
N LEU A 79 -5.07 5.10 -26.93
CA LEU A 79 -4.47 4.46 -25.76
C LEU A 79 -4.25 5.47 -24.63
N THR A 80 -3.89 6.71 -24.97
CA THR A 80 -3.75 7.79 -23.98
C THR A 80 -5.06 8.07 -23.28
N GLU A 81 -6.16 8.14 -24.02
CA GLU A 81 -7.49 8.35 -23.43
C GLU A 81 -7.89 7.20 -22.52
N GLN A 82 -7.62 5.95 -22.94
CA GLN A 82 -7.87 4.78 -22.11
C GLN A 82 -7.03 4.82 -20.83
N ALA A 83 -5.76 5.19 -20.94
CA ALA A 83 -4.87 5.30 -19.79
C ALA A 83 -5.36 6.37 -18.82
N ASP A 84 -5.83 7.51 -19.32
CA ASP A 84 -6.34 8.58 -18.46
C ASP A 84 -7.56 8.14 -17.67
N LYS A 85 -8.48 7.41 -18.29
CA LYS A 85 -9.66 6.87 -17.61
C LYS A 85 -9.27 5.84 -16.57
N LEU A 86 -8.38 4.93 -16.93
CA LEU A 86 -7.93 3.88 -16.01
C LEU A 86 -7.13 4.48 -14.85
N ARG A 87 -6.37 5.53 -15.09
CA ARG A 87 -5.63 6.23 -14.03
C ARG A 87 -6.59 6.75 -12.96
N GLY A 88 -7.70 7.35 -13.36
CA GLY A 88 -8.75 7.77 -12.42
C GLY A 88 -9.25 6.61 -11.56
N SER A 89 -9.53 5.48 -12.21
CA SER A 89 -9.98 4.27 -11.51
C SER A 89 -8.90 3.72 -10.56
N VAL A 90 -7.65 3.77 -10.97
CA VAL A 90 -6.51 3.33 -10.14
C VAL A 90 -6.41 4.21 -8.90
N ILE A 91 -6.48 5.53 -9.06
CA ILE A 91 -6.43 6.47 -7.93
C ILE A 91 -7.57 6.19 -6.95
N GLU A 92 -8.77 5.94 -7.46
CA GLU A 92 -9.93 5.62 -6.63
C GLU A 92 -9.72 4.29 -5.89
N THR A 93 -9.24 3.26 -6.58
CA THR A 93 -8.97 1.95 -6.00
C THR A 93 -7.94 2.03 -4.88
N ILE A 94 -6.85 2.77 -5.11
CA ILE A 94 -5.81 2.99 -4.10
C ILE A 94 -6.38 3.75 -2.90
N GLY A 95 -7.19 4.79 -3.17
CA GLY A 95 -7.85 5.54 -2.09
C GLY A 95 -8.75 4.67 -1.22
N ASN A 96 -9.51 3.76 -1.86
CA ASN A 96 -10.36 2.82 -1.13
C ASN A 96 -9.52 1.84 -0.31
N ALA A 97 -8.40 1.37 -0.85
CA ALA A 97 -7.47 0.50 -0.13
C ALA A 97 -6.88 1.21 1.08
N GLN A 98 -6.52 2.49 0.96
CA GLN A 98 -6.03 3.31 2.07
C GLN A 98 -7.07 3.40 3.18
N LYS A 99 -8.33 3.69 2.82
CA LYS A 99 -9.43 3.79 3.80
C LYS A 99 -9.65 2.47 4.51
N GLY A 100 -9.66 1.36 3.77
CA GLY A 100 -9.81 0.03 4.34
C GLY A 100 -8.68 -0.30 5.31
N MET A 101 -7.45 0.05 4.95
CA MET A 101 -6.28 -0.17 5.79
C MET A 101 -6.36 0.65 7.07
N GLN A 102 -6.75 1.93 6.96
CA GLN A 102 -6.92 2.79 8.13
C GLN A 102 -7.96 2.24 9.10
N ARG A 103 -9.07 1.70 8.57
CA ARG A 103 -10.10 1.06 9.42
C ARG A 103 -9.54 -0.16 10.13
N SER A 104 -8.80 -1.01 9.42
CA SER A 104 -8.19 -2.20 10.01
C SER A 104 -7.22 -1.84 11.12
N ILE A 105 -6.38 -0.83 10.90
CA ILE A 105 -5.44 -0.33 11.91
C ILE A 105 -6.19 0.21 13.12
N LYS A 106 -7.23 0.99 12.89
CA LYS A 106 -8.05 1.55 13.97
C LYS A 106 -8.69 0.44 14.80
N ASP A 107 -9.21 -0.61 14.14
CA ASP A 107 -9.84 -1.73 14.83
C ASP A 107 -8.84 -2.48 15.70
N VAL A 108 -7.62 -2.72 15.20
CA VAL A 108 -6.58 -3.39 15.97
C VAL A 108 -6.16 -2.53 17.16
N LYS A 109 -6.00 -1.23 16.96
CA LYS A 109 -5.67 -0.30 18.05
C LYS A 109 -6.77 -0.25 19.13
N ALA A 110 -8.03 -0.32 18.71
CA ALA A 110 -9.15 -0.37 19.64
C ALA A 110 -9.12 -1.63 20.50
N LYS A 111 -8.82 -2.77 19.89
CA LYS A 111 -8.69 -4.03 20.63
C LYS A 111 -7.49 -4.00 21.58
N GLU A 112 -6.39 -3.42 21.15
CA GLU A 112 -5.20 -3.23 21.98
C GLU A 112 -5.56 -2.38 23.20
N GLN A 113 -6.28 -1.30 22.98
CA GLN A 113 -6.72 -0.40 24.05
C GLN A 113 -7.66 -1.12 25.03
N GLU A 114 -8.56 -1.95 24.53
CA GLU A 114 -9.44 -2.76 25.36
C GLU A 114 -8.65 -3.68 26.28
N ILE A 115 -7.62 -4.35 25.74
CA ILE A 115 -6.74 -5.22 26.53
C ILE A 115 -5.99 -4.40 27.58
N TYR A 116 -5.49 -3.21 27.21
CA TYR A 116 -4.85 -2.29 28.14
C TYR A 116 -5.76 -1.94 29.31
N SER A 117 -7.04 -1.68 29.02
CA SER A 117 -8.03 -1.35 30.06
C SER A 117 -8.19 -2.49 31.08
N LYS A 118 -8.09 -3.73 30.60
CA LYS A 118 -8.14 -4.92 31.47
C LYS A 118 -6.88 -5.10 32.30
N MET A 119 -5.80 -4.43 31.93
CA MET A 119 -4.52 -4.46 32.65
C MET A 119 -4.41 -3.39 33.74
N ASN A 120 -5.52 -2.74 34.09
CA ASN A 120 -5.53 -1.64 35.07
C ASN A 120 -4.98 -2.04 36.45
N ASN A 121 -4.90 -3.35 36.75
CA ASN A 121 -4.36 -3.84 38.01
C ASN A 121 -2.83 -4.00 37.98
N TYR A 122 -2.20 -3.79 36.81
CA TYR A 122 -0.76 -3.90 36.67
C TYR A 122 -0.07 -2.56 36.98
N PRO A 123 1.17 -2.59 37.48
CA PRO A 123 1.94 -1.37 37.70
C PRO A 123 2.11 -0.56 36.41
N VAL A 124 2.14 0.75 36.54
CA VAL A 124 2.32 1.68 35.41
C VAL A 124 3.59 1.35 34.63
N ALA A 125 4.65 0.94 35.34
CA ALA A 125 5.93 0.60 34.69
C ALA A 125 5.78 -0.55 33.70
N GLU A 126 4.97 -1.57 34.02
CA GLU A 126 4.75 -2.70 33.13
C GLU A 126 3.97 -2.29 31.88
N ARG A 127 2.98 -1.39 32.03
CA ARG A 127 2.23 -0.87 30.89
C ARG A 127 3.13 -0.06 29.96
N GLN A 128 4.01 0.76 30.50
CA GLN A 128 4.98 1.52 29.73
C GLN A 128 5.97 0.61 29.00
N PHE A 129 6.40 -0.45 29.66
CA PHE A 129 7.29 -1.44 29.04
C PHE A 129 6.67 -2.10 27.82
N VAL A 130 5.40 -2.51 27.91
CA VAL A 130 4.67 -3.11 26.79
C VAL A 130 4.60 -2.13 25.61
N GLU A 131 4.31 -0.87 25.88
CA GLU A 131 4.24 0.14 24.82
C GLU A 131 5.58 0.40 24.16
N LEU A 132 6.65 0.48 24.93
CA LEU A 132 7.99 0.66 24.38
C LEU A 132 8.39 -0.53 23.51
N LYS A 133 8.06 -1.73 23.94
CA LYS A 133 8.34 -2.93 23.17
C LYS A 133 7.58 -2.93 21.84
N ARG A 134 6.33 -2.51 21.85
CA ARG A 134 5.53 -2.39 20.63
C ARG A 134 6.18 -1.43 19.63
N ARG A 135 6.58 -0.26 20.10
CA ARG A 135 7.26 0.73 19.24
C ARG A 135 8.55 0.18 18.63
N GLN A 136 9.31 -0.51 19.43
CA GLN A 136 10.56 -1.13 18.96
C GLN A 136 10.30 -2.16 17.88
N GLU A 137 9.30 -3.01 18.06
CA GLU A 137 8.93 -4.05 17.07
C GLU A 137 8.46 -3.43 15.76
N ILE A 138 7.70 -2.33 15.79
CA ILE A 138 7.26 -1.62 14.59
C ILE A 138 8.48 -1.10 13.82
N ILE A 139 9.42 -0.47 14.51
CA ILE A 139 10.64 0.07 13.90
C ILE A 139 11.45 -1.04 13.25
N GLN A 140 11.61 -2.17 13.94
CA GLN A 140 12.32 -3.32 13.41
C GLN A 140 11.63 -3.90 12.19
N GLY A 141 10.30 -3.99 12.22
CA GLY A 141 9.52 -4.49 11.09
C GLY A 141 9.70 -3.65 9.84
N VAL A 142 9.63 -2.33 9.98
CA VAL A 142 9.85 -1.40 8.87
C VAL A 142 11.28 -1.53 8.35
N TYR A 143 12.25 -1.61 9.23
CA TYR A 143 13.67 -1.76 8.87
C TYR A 143 13.90 -3.02 8.03
N LEU A 144 13.32 -4.16 8.45
CA LEU A 144 13.44 -5.42 7.73
C LEU A 144 12.83 -5.34 6.33
N ILE A 145 11.69 -4.69 6.19
CA ILE A 145 11.05 -4.50 4.88
C ILE A 145 11.94 -3.67 3.97
N LEU A 146 12.53 -2.60 4.49
CA LEU A 146 13.43 -1.75 3.71
C LEU A 146 14.69 -2.50 3.29
N LEU A 147 15.24 -3.35 4.16
CA LEU A 147 16.38 -4.19 3.82
C LEU A 147 16.06 -5.18 2.70
N GLN A 148 14.90 -5.82 2.76
CA GLN A 148 14.46 -6.74 1.71
C GLN A 148 14.37 -6.05 0.35
N LYS A 149 13.84 -4.84 0.31
CA LYS A 149 13.76 -4.05 -0.92
C LYS A 149 15.14 -3.67 -1.45
N ARG A 150 16.07 -3.41 -0.55
CA ARG A 150 17.42 -3.02 -0.94
C ARG A 150 18.18 -4.17 -1.60
N GLU A 151 17.91 -5.40 -1.20
CA GLU A 151 18.58 -6.59 -1.73
C GLU A 151 17.99 -7.06 -3.06
N GLU A 152 16.80 -6.64 -3.40
CA GLU A 152 16.19 -6.91 -4.70
C GLU A 152 16.72 -5.96 -5.77
#